data_99085f70ce45e708104dc05e0fd06f88
#
_entry.id   99085f70ce45e708104dc05e0fd06f88
#
_cell.length_a   1.000
_cell.length_b   1.000
_cell.length_c   1.000
_cell.angle_alpha   90.00
_cell.angle_beta   90.00
_cell.angle_gamma   90.00
#
_symmetry.space_group_name_H-M   'P 1'
#
loop_
_entity.id
_entity.type
_entity.pdbx_description
1 polymer ?
#
loop_
_entity_poly.entity_id
_entity_poly.type
_entity_poly.pdbx_seq_one_letter_code
_entity_poly.pdbx_strand_id
1 'polypeptide(L)'
;MQIPKEIFKAYDIRGIVGKTLTPEIVEAIGQALGSEALDRKQTTICIGYDGRLSGPSLAEALSRGIRQAGVNVIQLGLVATPMVYFAAYELGTACGVMVTGSHNPPDYNGLKMVLAGETLSGATIQSLRARIETGNLKTSDLKTGEGKQSHHDIAAAYIAKIVSDVKLARPMKIAVDCGNGVPGAYAKKLYEALGCSVQELFCDVDGHFPNHHPDPSVPENLDDLITALKN
;
A
#
# COMPACT_ATOMS: atom_id res chain seq x y z
N MET A 1 -18.67 16.84 5.65
CA MET A 1 -18.53 15.47 6.20
C MET A 1 -17.70 15.55 7.48
N GLN A 2 -18.14 14.91 8.56
CA GLN A 2 -17.33 14.82 9.78
C GLN A 2 -16.34 13.64 9.62
N ILE A 3 -15.02 13.93 9.69
CA ILE A 3 -13.98 12.91 9.56
C ILE A 3 -13.32 12.70 10.92
N PRO A 4 -13.13 11.42 11.36
CA PRO A 4 -12.45 11.12 12.61
C PRO A 4 -11.02 11.65 12.61
N LYS A 5 -10.69 12.55 13.53
CA LYS A 5 -9.35 13.20 13.61
C LYS A 5 -8.26 12.18 13.94
N GLU A 6 -8.61 11.19 14.73
CA GLU A 6 -7.71 10.15 15.22
C GLU A 6 -7.14 9.23 14.16
N ILE A 7 -7.72 9.18 12.94
CA ILE A 7 -7.16 8.37 11.86
C ILE A 7 -5.94 9.01 11.20
N PHE A 8 -5.78 10.33 11.29
CA PHE A 8 -4.66 11.08 10.71
C PHE A 8 -3.47 11.06 11.66
N LYS A 9 -2.63 10.01 11.54
CA LYS A 9 -1.47 9.80 12.40
C LYS A 9 -0.26 10.62 11.94
N ALA A 10 0.88 10.45 12.64
CA ALA A 10 2.11 11.18 12.32
C ALA A 10 2.71 10.79 10.96
N TYR A 11 2.54 9.54 10.52
CA TYR A 11 3.21 9.01 9.31
C TYR A 11 2.28 8.30 8.33
N ASP A 12 1.02 8.11 8.68
CA ASP A 12 0.03 7.45 7.85
C ASP A 12 -1.40 7.86 8.24
N ILE A 13 -2.36 7.38 7.48
CA ILE A 13 -3.77 7.37 7.89
C ILE A 13 -4.07 5.94 8.32
N ARG A 14 -4.71 5.76 9.49
CA ARG A 14 -5.03 4.43 10.03
C ARG A 14 -6.30 4.43 10.83
N GLY A 15 -7.18 3.47 10.58
CA GLY A 15 -8.45 3.34 11.29
C GLY A 15 -9.02 1.94 11.26
N ILE A 16 -10.12 1.76 11.99
CA ILE A 16 -10.89 0.51 12.04
C ILE A 16 -11.88 0.54 10.87
N VAL A 17 -11.81 -0.50 10.02
CA VAL A 17 -12.65 -0.64 8.84
C VAL A 17 -14.13 -0.73 9.23
N GLY A 18 -14.98 0.03 8.52
CA GLY A 18 -16.40 0.12 8.78
C GLY A 18 -16.79 0.96 10.00
N LYS A 19 -15.80 1.48 10.76
CA LYS A 19 -16.04 2.37 11.92
C LYS A 19 -15.42 3.76 11.68
N THR A 20 -14.10 3.85 11.76
CA THR A 20 -13.37 5.11 11.59
C THR A 20 -12.73 5.25 10.21
N LEU A 21 -12.65 4.15 9.46
CA LEU A 21 -12.14 4.11 8.08
C LEU A 21 -13.18 3.40 7.19
N THR A 22 -14.09 4.17 6.61
CA THR A 22 -15.12 3.69 5.69
C THR A 22 -14.77 4.04 4.24
N PRO A 23 -15.38 3.37 3.24
CA PRO A 23 -15.18 3.73 1.83
C PRO A 23 -15.47 5.22 1.55
N GLU A 24 -16.48 5.81 2.16
CA GLU A 24 -16.85 7.22 1.96
C GLU A 24 -15.77 8.15 2.52
N ILE A 25 -15.20 7.81 3.67
CA ILE A 25 -14.08 8.57 4.26
C ILE A 25 -12.85 8.44 3.38
N VAL A 26 -12.54 7.24 2.87
CA VAL A 26 -11.39 6.99 1.99
C VAL A 26 -11.56 7.68 0.65
N GLU A 27 -12.78 7.75 0.11
CA GLU A 27 -13.08 8.52 -1.11
C GLU A 27 -12.84 10.02 -0.91
N ALA A 28 -13.28 10.60 0.22
CA ALA A 28 -13.00 12.00 0.55
C ALA A 28 -11.49 12.27 0.72
N ILE A 29 -10.77 11.33 1.34
CA ILE A 29 -9.30 11.40 1.43
C ILE A 29 -8.68 11.33 0.04
N GLY A 30 -9.19 10.48 -0.84
CA GLY A 30 -8.77 10.37 -2.23
C GLY A 30 -8.92 11.68 -2.98
N GLN A 31 -10.06 12.37 -2.84
CA GLN A 31 -10.28 13.66 -3.47
C GLN A 31 -9.35 14.75 -2.90
N ALA A 32 -9.10 14.75 -1.60
CA ALA A 32 -8.12 15.66 -0.99
C ALA A 32 -6.71 15.41 -1.49
N LEU A 33 -6.33 14.13 -1.62
CA LEU A 33 -5.02 13.71 -2.13
C LEU A 33 -4.84 14.07 -3.60
N GLY A 34 -5.86 13.84 -4.43
CA GLY A 34 -5.87 14.28 -5.84
C GLY A 34 -5.76 15.80 -5.96
N SER A 35 -6.44 16.54 -5.08
CA SER A 35 -6.34 18.01 -5.05
C SER A 35 -4.94 18.48 -4.68
N GLU A 36 -4.30 17.85 -3.68
CA GLU A 36 -2.92 18.13 -3.28
C GLU A 36 -1.93 17.77 -4.38
N ALA A 37 -2.15 16.65 -5.09
CA ALA A 37 -1.33 16.24 -6.23
C ALA A 37 -1.34 17.31 -7.33
N LEU A 38 -2.52 17.81 -7.70
CA LEU A 38 -2.65 18.88 -8.70
C LEU A 38 -1.97 20.19 -8.26
N ASP A 39 -2.03 20.54 -6.97
CA ASP A 39 -1.30 21.73 -6.46
C ASP A 39 0.21 21.54 -6.59
N ARG A 40 0.70 20.30 -6.51
CA ARG A 40 2.10 19.93 -6.75
C ARG A 40 2.40 19.59 -8.22
N LYS A 41 1.48 19.90 -9.15
CA LYS A 41 1.60 19.63 -10.59
C LYS A 41 1.76 18.15 -10.95
N GLN A 42 1.18 17.27 -10.13
CA GLN A 42 1.14 15.84 -10.38
C GLN A 42 -0.23 15.45 -10.93
N THR A 43 -0.25 14.59 -11.95
CA THR A 43 -1.46 14.23 -12.69
C THR A 43 -1.80 12.75 -12.65
N THR A 44 -0.96 11.93 -12.01
CA THR A 44 -1.15 10.47 -11.94
C THR A 44 -0.65 9.94 -10.60
N ILE A 45 -1.41 9.03 -9.98
CA ILE A 45 -1.08 8.38 -8.71
C ILE A 45 -1.18 6.86 -8.88
N CYS A 46 -0.16 6.11 -8.44
CA CYS A 46 -0.21 4.65 -8.34
C CYS A 46 -0.93 4.24 -7.06
N ILE A 47 -1.79 3.22 -7.11
CA ILE A 47 -2.46 2.65 -5.93
C ILE A 47 -2.19 1.15 -5.86
N GLY A 48 -1.75 0.66 -4.70
CA GLY A 48 -1.66 -0.75 -4.39
C GLY A 48 -2.31 -1.07 -3.04
N TYR A 49 -2.59 -2.34 -2.79
CA TYR A 49 -3.15 -2.80 -1.52
C TYR A 49 -2.50 -4.13 -1.07
N ASP A 50 -2.52 -4.38 0.23
CA ASP A 50 -2.05 -5.63 0.84
C ASP A 50 -3.12 -6.73 0.82
N GLY A 51 -2.82 -7.89 1.45
CA GLY A 51 -3.70 -9.05 1.48
C GLY A 51 -4.97 -8.92 2.34
N ARG A 52 -5.22 -7.79 2.99
CA ARG A 52 -6.41 -7.59 3.83
C ARG A 52 -7.69 -7.59 3.01
N LEU A 53 -8.75 -8.20 3.53
CA LEU A 53 -10.04 -8.33 2.85
C LEU A 53 -10.66 -6.98 2.45
N SER A 54 -10.40 -5.93 3.24
CA SER A 54 -10.86 -4.56 2.96
C SER A 54 -10.04 -3.83 1.89
N GLY A 55 -8.86 -4.35 1.51
CA GLY A 55 -7.94 -3.71 0.58
C GLY A 55 -8.58 -3.29 -0.73
N PRO A 56 -9.21 -4.22 -1.50
CA PRO A 56 -9.79 -3.89 -2.80
C PRO A 56 -10.86 -2.81 -2.75
N SER A 57 -11.79 -2.89 -1.78
CA SER A 57 -12.89 -1.91 -1.66
C SER A 57 -12.41 -0.51 -1.27
N LEU A 58 -11.42 -0.42 -0.37
CA LEU A 58 -10.83 0.85 0.03
C LEU A 58 -9.95 1.45 -1.09
N ALA A 59 -9.20 0.63 -1.82
CA ALA A 59 -8.42 1.08 -2.97
C ALA A 59 -9.31 1.63 -4.09
N GLU A 60 -10.47 1.00 -4.35
CA GLU A 60 -11.43 1.51 -5.33
C GLU A 60 -12.08 2.82 -4.86
N ALA A 61 -12.46 2.94 -3.59
CA ALA A 61 -12.97 4.19 -3.03
C ALA A 61 -11.94 5.33 -3.13
N LEU A 62 -10.68 5.05 -2.78
CA LEU A 62 -9.56 5.97 -2.93
C LEU A 62 -9.41 6.43 -4.38
N SER A 63 -9.44 5.48 -5.32
CA SER A 63 -9.34 5.75 -6.76
C SER A 63 -10.45 6.66 -7.25
N ARG A 64 -11.71 6.41 -6.84
CA ARG A 64 -12.83 7.28 -7.21
C ARG A 64 -12.57 8.72 -6.76
N GLY A 65 -12.20 8.92 -5.50
CA GLY A 65 -11.94 10.26 -4.97
C GLY A 65 -10.80 10.98 -5.71
N ILE A 66 -9.70 10.29 -5.99
CA ILE A 66 -8.57 10.84 -6.76
C ILE A 66 -9.00 11.23 -8.17
N ARG A 67 -9.77 10.38 -8.85
CA ARG A 67 -10.27 10.64 -10.21
C ARG A 67 -11.30 11.78 -10.25
N GLN A 68 -12.13 11.92 -9.23
CA GLN A 68 -13.06 13.06 -9.08
C GLN A 68 -12.32 14.39 -9.04
N ALA A 69 -11.10 14.44 -8.48
CA ALA A 69 -10.27 15.63 -8.53
C ALA A 69 -9.67 15.91 -9.93
N GLY A 70 -9.76 14.98 -10.88
CA GLY A 70 -9.18 15.08 -12.23
C GLY A 70 -7.81 14.43 -12.37
N VAL A 71 -7.36 13.62 -11.39
CA VAL A 71 -6.07 12.94 -11.41
C VAL A 71 -6.23 11.50 -11.87
N ASN A 72 -5.33 11.02 -12.73
CA ASN A 72 -5.32 9.64 -13.21
C ASN A 72 -4.85 8.68 -12.12
N VAL A 73 -5.31 7.44 -12.20
CA VAL A 73 -4.93 6.36 -11.29
C VAL A 73 -4.36 5.17 -12.07
N ILE A 74 -3.23 4.64 -11.59
CA ILE A 74 -2.68 3.36 -12.01
C ILE A 74 -2.87 2.38 -10.86
N GLN A 75 -3.77 1.41 -11.04
CA GLN A 75 -3.99 0.32 -10.08
C GLN A 75 -2.88 -0.73 -10.23
N LEU A 76 -2.15 -1.00 -9.16
CA LEU A 76 -1.11 -2.03 -9.09
C LEU A 76 -1.67 -3.37 -8.58
N GLY A 77 -2.88 -3.33 -7.98
CA GLY A 77 -3.49 -4.51 -7.38
C GLY A 77 -2.84 -4.92 -6.05
N LEU A 78 -2.77 -6.23 -5.83
CA LEU A 78 -2.18 -6.84 -4.63
C LEU A 78 -0.66 -6.73 -4.69
N VAL A 79 -0.06 -5.90 -3.85
CA VAL A 79 1.39 -5.62 -3.83
C VAL A 79 1.91 -5.36 -2.43
N ALA A 80 3.21 -5.51 -2.21
CA ALA A 80 3.87 -5.07 -0.98
C ALA A 80 4.16 -3.55 -1.03
N THR A 81 4.22 -2.91 0.14
CA THR A 81 4.45 -1.45 0.27
C THR A 81 5.64 -0.93 -0.56
N PRO A 82 6.84 -1.56 -0.55
CA PRO A 82 7.96 -1.07 -1.35
C PRO A 82 7.69 -1.12 -2.86
N MET A 83 6.82 -2.00 -3.32
CA MET A 83 6.45 -2.08 -4.75
C MET A 83 5.67 -0.86 -5.21
N VAL A 84 4.87 -0.24 -4.34
CA VAL A 84 4.17 1.02 -4.65
C VAL A 84 5.17 2.17 -4.82
N TYR A 85 6.18 2.26 -3.96
CA TYR A 85 7.21 3.28 -4.07
C TYR A 85 8.09 3.07 -5.31
N PHE A 86 8.42 1.82 -5.59
CA PHE A 86 9.12 1.45 -6.82
C PHE A 86 8.30 1.83 -8.07
N ALA A 87 7.01 1.51 -8.09
CA ALA A 87 6.13 1.85 -9.20
C ALA A 87 6.03 3.37 -9.40
N ALA A 88 5.92 4.15 -8.32
CA ALA A 88 5.89 5.61 -8.41
C ALA A 88 7.16 6.18 -9.07
N TYR A 89 8.31 5.56 -8.84
CA TYR A 89 9.57 5.91 -9.49
C TYR A 89 9.64 5.37 -10.93
N GLU A 90 9.43 4.07 -11.12
CA GLU A 90 9.61 3.37 -12.39
C GLU A 90 8.65 3.88 -13.48
N LEU A 91 7.41 4.20 -13.10
CA LEU A 91 6.39 4.73 -14.01
C LEU A 91 6.43 6.26 -14.13
N GLY A 92 7.39 6.92 -13.47
CA GLY A 92 7.59 8.38 -13.56
C GLY A 92 6.45 9.21 -12.96
N THR A 93 5.59 8.62 -12.10
CA THR A 93 4.46 9.34 -11.51
C THR A 93 4.87 10.13 -10.26
N ALA A 94 5.97 9.76 -9.62
CA ALA A 94 6.43 10.29 -8.34
C ALA A 94 5.37 10.27 -7.21
N CYS A 95 4.24 9.60 -7.44
CA CYS A 95 3.09 9.56 -6.54
C CYS A 95 2.56 8.14 -6.39
N GLY A 96 2.34 7.73 -5.15
CA GLY A 96 1.81 6.40 -4.85
C GLY A 96 1.10 6.35 -3.50
N VAL A 97 0.09 5.50 -3.41
CA VAL A 97 -0.62 5.20 -2.17
C VAL A 97 -0.70 3.70 -1.96
N MET A 98 -0.24 3.26 -0.81
CA MET A 98 -0.40 1.89 -0.35
C MET A 98 -1.55 1.80 0.64
N VAL A 99 -2.55 1.00 0.32
CA VAL A 99 -3.65 0.65 1.22
C VAL A 99 -3.21 -0.54 2.06
N THR A 100 -2.93 -0.31 3.34
CA THR A 100 -2.37 -1.33 4.24
C THR A 100 -2.65 -1.05 5.71
N GLY A 101 -2.94 -2.10 6.46
CA GLY A 101 -2.97 -2.07 7.91
C GLY A 101 -1.61 -2.37 8.55
N SER A 102 -0.53 -2.63 7.75
CA SER A 102 0.77 -3.05 8.27
C SER A 102 0.63 -4.30 9.16
N HIS A 103 1.18 -4.27 10.38
CA HIS A 103 1.09 -5.33 11.39
C HIS A 103 -0.09 -5.17 12.37
N ASN A 104 -1.06 -4.29 12.08
CA ASN A 104 -2.24 -4.13 12.92
C ASN A 104 -3.21 -5.31 12.79
N PRO A 105 -4.17 -5.47 13.73
CA PRO A 105 -5.22 -6.48 13.66
C PRO A 105 -5.98 -6.48 12.32
N PRO A 106 -6.65 -7.59 11.96
CA PRO A 106 -7.31 -7.75 10.64
C PRO A 106 -8.38 -6.71 10.34
N ASP A 107 -9.02 -6.13 11.35
CA ASP A 107 -10.06 -5.11 11.25
C ASP A 107 -9.51 -3.68 11.02
N TYR A 108 -8.18 -3.51 11.03
CA TYR A 108 -7.54 -2.24 10.70
C TYR A 108 -7.14 -2.17 9.23
N ASN A 109 -7.16 -0.95 8.69
CA ASN A 109 -6.50 -0.62 7.44
C ASN A 109 -6.02 0.84 7.47
N GLY A 110 -5.32 1.29 6.42
CA GLY A 110 -4.79 2.63 6.37
C GLY A 110 -4.17 2.99 5.03
N LEU A 111 -3.57 4.17 4.96
CA LEU A 111 -2.97 4.71 3.75
C LEU A 111 -1.57 5.24 4.05
N LYS A 112 -0.56 4.69 3.35
CA LYS A 112 0.80 5.24 3.29
C LYS A 112 0.96 5.93 1.95
N MET A 113 1.44 7.18 1.97
CA MET A 113 1.33 8.06 0.80
C MET A 113 2.68 8.68 0.46
N VAL A 114 3.01 8.70 -0.83
CA VAL A 114 4.09 9.50 -1.41
C VAL A 114 3.50 10.41 -2.47
N LEU A 115 3.84 11.70 -2.44
CA LEU A 115 3.43 12.70 -3.43
C LEU A 115 4.63 13.52 -3.87
N ALA A 116 4.83 13.64 -5.18
CA ALA A 116 5.95 14.35 -5.77
C ALA A 116 7.31 13.90 -5.20
N GLY A 117 7.45 12.58 -4.94
CA GLY A 117 8.66 11.98 -4.38
C GLY A 117 8.83 12.12 -2.86
N GLU A 118 7.90 12.81 -2.17
CA GLU A 118 7.95 12.99 -0.72
C GLU A 118 6.95 12.07 -0.01
N THR A 119 7.41 11.30 0.98
CA THR A 119 6.53 10.56 1.90
C THR A 119 5.78 11.54 2.78
N LEU A 120 4.45 11.49 2.74
CA LEU A 120 3.63 12.39 3.56
C LEU A 120 3.73 12.03 5.04
N SER A 121 3.90 13.07 5.86
CA SER A 121 3.98 12.93 7.32
C SER A 121 3.54 14.21 8.03
N GLY A 122 3.27 14.14 9.32
CA GLY A 122 3.02 15.28 10.18
C GLY A 122 2.04 16.31 9.60
N ALA A 123 2.53 17.51 9.34
CA ALA A 123 1.72 18.63 8.86
C ALA A 123 1.05 18.37 7.50
N THR A 124 1.70 17.63 6.60
CA THR A 124 1.13 17.32 5.28
C THR A 124 -0.06 16.37 5.37
N ILE A 125 -0.04 15.42 6.29
CA ILE A 125 -1.21 14.55 6.57
C ILE A 125 -2.34 15.38 7.20
N GLN A 126 -2.03 16.29 8.13
CA GLN A 126 -3.04 17.18 8.72
C GLN A 126 -3.62 18.17 7.70
N SER A 127 -2.86 18.58 6.70
CA SER A 127 -3.37 19.45 5.63
C SER A 127 -4.43 18.74 4.77
N LEU A 128 -4.30 17.44 4.53
CA LEU A 128 -5.34 16.65 3.84
C LEU A 128 -6.66 16.67 4.65
N ARG A 129 -6.58 16.48 5.97
CA ARG A 129 -7.75 16.61 6.84
C ARG A 129 -8.39 17.97 6.74
N ALA A 130 -7.59 19.03 6.89
CA ALA A 130 -8.07 20.41 6.83
C ALA A 130 -8.74 20.71 5.47
N ARG A 131 -8.21 20.18 4.36
CA ARG A 131 -8.82 20.29 3.03
C ARG A 131 -10.24 19.73 2.99
N ILE A 132 -10.44 18.58 3.60
CA ILE A 132 -11.75 17.93 3.65
C ILE A 132 -12.70 18.70 4.56
N GLU A 133 -12.26 19.10 5.76
CA GLU A 133 -13.07 19.85 6.72
C GLU A 133 -13.54 21.22 6.17
N THR A 134 -12.70 21.89 5.39
CA THR A 134 -13.01 23.21 4.80
C THR A 134 -13.69 23.13 3.42
N GLY A 135 -13.77 21.93 2.84
CA GLY A 135 -14.31 21.76 1.47
C GLY A 135 -13.37 22.28 0.37
N ASN A 136 -12.08 22.52 0.66
CA ASN A 136 -11.09 22.95 -0.32
C ASN A 136 -10.62 21.76 -1.18
N LEU A 137 -11.57 21.19 -1.90
CA LEU A 137 -11.39 20.03 -2.77
C LEU A 137 -11.56 20.44 -4.22
N LYS A 138 -10.61 20.02 -5.06
CA LYS A 138 -10.74 20.17 -6.51
C LYS A 138 -11.73 19.14 -7.04
N THR A 139 -12.48 19.56 -8.04
CA THR A 139 -13.36 18.67 -8.81
C THR A 139 -13.03 18.87 -10.27
N SER A 140 -12.93 17.79 -11.03
CA SER A 140 -12.76 17.85 -12.48
C SER A 140 -13.88 18.66 -13.11
N ASP A 141 -13.55 19.51 -14.06
CA ASP A 141 -14.55 20.28 -14.79
C ASP A 141 -15.22 19.43 -15.88
N LEU A 142 -16.36 19.94 -16.40
CA LEU A 142 -17.12 19.27 -17.47
C LEU A 142 -16.32 19.13 -18.78
N LYS A 143 -15.22 19.87 -18.94
CA LYS A 143 -14.38 19.85 -20.16
C LYS A 143 -13.27 18.82 -20.07
N THR A 144 -12.64 18.70 -18.89
CA THR A 144 -11.54 17.74 -18.67
C THR A 144 -12.02 16.36 -18.27
N GLY A 145 -13.22 16.28 -17.66
CA GLY A 145 -13.78 15.03 -17.12
C GLY A 145 -12.98 14.48 -15.93
N GLU A 146 -13.46 13.37 -15.39
CA GLU A 146 -12.75 12.63 -14.34
C GLU A 146 -11.40 12.06 -14.82
N GLY A 147 -10.47 11.87 -13.90
CA GLY A 147 -9.23 11.17 -14.17
C GLY A 147 -9.48 9.72 -14.66
N LYS A 148 -8.60 9.22 -15.49
CA LYS A 148 -8.67 7.86 -16.05
C LYS A 148 -8.11 6.85 -15.07
N GLN A 149 -8.60 5.61 -15.13
CA GLN A 149 -8.03 4.47 -14.41
C GLN A 149 -7.40 3.49 -15.41
N SER A 150 -6.22 2.99 -15.06
CA SER A 150 -5.53 1.92 -15.77
C SER A 150 -4.99 0.90 -14.77
N HIS A 151 -4.50 -0.24 -15.25
CA HIS A 151 -3.89 -1.29 -14.45
C HIS A 151 -2.46 -1.53 -14.93
N HIS A 152 -1.56 -1.84 -13.99
CA HIS A 152 -0.17 -2.17 -14.30
C HIS A 152 0.37 -3.22 -13.33
N ASP A 153 0.90 -4.33 -13.85
CA ASP A 153 1.62 -5.33 -13.05
C ASP A 153 3.09 -4.91 -12.92
N ILE A 154 3.48 -4.53 -11.71
CA ILE A 154 4.84 -4.08 -11.40
C ILE A 154 5.75 -5.21 -10.88
N ALA A 155 5.21 -6.40 -10.60
CA ALA A 155 5.92 -7.45 -9.89
C ALA A 155 7.18 -7.93 -10.60
N ALA A 156 7.08 -8.19 -11.92
CA ALA A 156 8.22 -8.66 -12.70
C ALA A 156 9.35 -7.63 -12.75
N ALA A 157 9.03 -6.35 -12.97
CA ALA A 157 10.00 -5.27 -12.99
C ALA A 157 10.65 -5.07 -11.62
N TYR A 158 9.87 -5.14 -10.53
CA TYR A 158 10.38 -5.04 -9.17
C TYR A 158 11.38 -6.16 -8.84
N ILE A 159 11.05 -7.42 -9.14
CA ILE A 159 11.95 -8.57 -8.93
C ILE A 159 13.20 -8.40 -9.78
N ALA A 160 13.07 -8.08 -11.08
CA ALA A 160 14.20 -7.88 -11.97
C ALA A 160 15.15 -6.79 -11.47
N LYS A 161 14.61 -5.67 -10.95
CA LYS A 161 15.41 -4.60 -10.38
C LYS A 161 16.22 -5.08 -9.18
N ILE A 162 15.62 -5.78 -8.22
CA ILE A 162 16.34 -6.31 -7.07
C ILE A 162 17.43 -7.30 -7.50
N VAL A 163 17.12 -8.22 -8.42
CA VAL A 163 18.09 -9.21 -8.91
C VAL A 163 19.26 -8.55 -9.64
N SER A 164 19.03 -7.42 -10.31
CA SER A 164 20.12 -6.67 -10.95
C SER A 164 21.05 -5.97 -9.94
N ASP A 165 20.49 -5.51 -8.83
CA ASP A 165 21.22 -4.71 -7.83
C ASP A 165 21.88 -5.57 -6.74
N VAL A 166 21.28 -6.72 -6.42
CA VAL A 166 21.74 -7.57 -5.31
C VAL A 166 22.49 -8.78 -5.83
N LYS A 167 23.73 -8.97 -5.36
CA LYS A 167 24.52 -10.17 -5.63
C LYS A 167 24.88 -10.84 -4.31
N LEU A 168 24.39 -12.05 -4.13
CA LEU A 168 24.74 -12.84 -2.95
C LEU A 168 26.13 -13.42 -3.09
N ALA A 169 26.89 -13.44 -2.00
CA ALA A 169 28.24 -14.04 -1.98
C ALA A 169 28.20 -15.57 -2.22
N ARG A 170 27.06 -16.21 -1.89
CA ARG A 170 26.84 -17.64 -2.10
C ARG A 170 25.33 -17.95 -2.10
N PRO A 171 24.87 -19.02 -2.72
CA PRO A 171 23.52 -19.55 -2.53
C PRO A 171 23.23 -19.84 -1.06
N MET A 172 22.02 -19.60 -0.61
CA MET A 172 21.58 -19.85 0.76
C MET A 172 20.32 -20.69 0.79
N LYS A 173 20.14 -21.46 1.88
CA LYS A 173 18.83 -22.01 2.25
C LYS A 173 18.14 -20.99 3.15
N ILE A 174 16.93 -20.63 2.83
CA ILE A 174 16.18 -19.59 3.53
C ILE A 174 14.83 -20.17 3.95
N ALA A 175 14.44 -19.99 5.20
CA ALA A 175 13.05 -20.14 5.64
C ALA A 175 12.38 -18.77 5.66
N VAL A 176 11.20 -18.67 5.09
CA VAL A 176 10.42 -17.42 5.01
C VAL A 176 9.05 -17.66 5.60
N ASP A 177 8.72 -16.92 6.64
CA ASP A 177 7.37 -16.86 7.20
C ASP A 177 6.72 -15.54 6.76
N CYS A 178 5.63 -15.64 6.03
CA CYS A 178 4.88 -14.48 5.52
C CYS A 178 3.64 -14.15 6.36
N GLY A 179 3.32 -14.94 7.40
CA GLY A 179 2.16 -14.73 8.26
C GLY A 179 0.86 -14.52 7.48
N ASN A 180 0.68 -15.23 6.36
CA ASN A 180 -0.42 -15.06 5.40
C ASN A 180 -0.53 -13.65 4.79
N GLY A 181 0.52 -12.83 4.92
CA GLY A 181 0.57 -11.48 4.34
C GLY A 181 0.97 -11.48 2.86
N VAL A 182 0.84 -10.32 2.24
CA VAL A 182 1.15 -10.09 0.82
C VAL A 182 2.58 -10.49 0.38
N PRO A 183 3.62 -10.49 1.24
CA PRO A 183 4.93 -10.99 0.83
C PRO A 183 4.93 -12.44 0.32
N GLY A 184 3.97 -13.27 0.76
CA GLY A 184 3.81 -14.65 0.29
C GLY A 184 3.67 -14.77 -1.23
N ALA A 185 3.06 -13.79 -1.89
CA ALA A 185 2.93 -13.77 -3.35
C ALA A 185 4.28 -13.58 -4.09
N TYR A 186 5.31 -13.07 -3.42
CA TYR A 186 6.55 -12.60 -4.06
C TYR A 186 7.83 -13.19 -3.49
N ALA A 187 7.88 -13.50 -2.19
CA ALA A 187 9.10 -13.81 -1.46
C ALA A 187 9.87 -14.98 -2.09
N LYS A 188 9.19 -16.11 -2.34
CA LYS A 188 9.83 -17.28 -2.97
C LYS A 188 10.45 -16.93 -4.31
N LYS A 189 9.67 -16.35 -5.22
CA LYS A 189 10.14 -15.98 -6.56
C LYS A 189 11.36 -15.06 -6.51
N LEU A 190 11.37 -14.10 -5.58
CA LEU A 190 12.46 -13.16 -5.41
C LEU A 190 13.74 -13.86 -4.93
N TYR A 191 13.65 -14.66 -3.86
CA TYR A 191 14.82 -15.32 -3.30
C TYR A 191 15.36 -16.43 -4.20
N GLU A 192 14.49 -17.17 -4.90
CA GLU A 192 14.93 -18.15 -5.92
C GLU A 192 15.63 -17.47 -7.09
N ALA A 193 15.15 -16.33 -7.55
CA ALA A 193 15.82 -15.53 -8.58
C ALA A 193 17.20 -15.01 -8.14
N LEU A 194 17.45 -14.86 -6.83
CA LEU A 194 18.75 -14.56 -6.25
C LEU A 194 19.62 -15.81 -6.02
N GLY A 195 19.16 -17.00 -6.41
CA GLY A 195 19.89 -18.26 -6.29
C GLY A 195 19.73 -18.99 -4.96
N CYS A 196 18.74 -18.61 -4.15
CA CYS A 196 18.44 -19.28 -2.88
C CYS A 196 17.49 -20.47 -3.08
N SER A 197 17.53 -21.44 -2.16
CA SER A 197 16.44 -22.40 -1.96
C SER A 197 15.55 -21.91 -0.82
N VAL A 198 14.21 -21.96 -1.01
CA VAL A 198 13.27 -21.32 -0.08
C VAL A 198 12.33 -22.37 0.52
N GLN A 199 12.29 -22.40 1.85
CA GLN A 199 11.26 -23.08 2.62
C GLN A 199 10.18 -22.06 2.99
N GLU A 200 8.95 -22.29 2.55
CA GLU A 200 7.83 -21.37 2.76
C GLU A 200 7.04 -21.77 4.00
N LEU A 201 6.68 -20.78 4.82
CA LEU A 201 5.75 -20.89 5.94
C LEU A 201 4.68 -19.81 5.78
N PHE A 202 3.42 -20.21 5.80
CA PHE A 202 2.26 -19.31 5.77
C PHE A 202 2.30 -18.28 4.63
N CYS A 203 2.73 -18.73 3.43
CA CYS A 203 2.89 -17.87 2.24
C CYS A 203 1.62 -17.72 1.39
N ASP A 204 0.56 -18.48 1.65
CA ASP A 204 -0.75 -18.24 1.04
C ASP A 204 -1.34 -16.94 1.58
N VAL A 205 -1.62 -15.98 0.70
CA VAL A 205 -2.16 -14.68 1.11
C VAL A 205 -3.60 -14.84 1.56
N ASP A 206 -3.86 -14.61 2.85
CA ASP A 206 -5.18 -14.69 3.46
C ASP A 206 -5.38 -13.57 4.47
N GLY A 207 -6.32 -12.66 4.19
CA GLY A 207 -6.63 -11.53 5.04
C GLY A 207 -7.28 -11.86 6.40
N HIS A 208 -7.57 -13.16 6.65
CA HIS A 208 -7.99 -13.63 7.99
C HIS A 208 -6.82 -13.93 8.90
N PHE A 209 -5.60 -14.08 8.35
CA PHE A 209 -4.38 -14.44 9.10
C PHE A 209 -4.56 -15.69 9.98
N PRO A 210 -4.89 -16.87 9.40
CA PRO A 210 -5.36 -18.03 10.15
C PRO A 210 -4.29 -18.70 11.01
N ASN A 211 -3.00 -18.48 10.76
CA ASN A 211 -1.92 -19.17 11.47
C ASN A 211 -1.44 -18.38 12.69
N HIS A 212 -1.01 -17.16 12.49
CA HIS A 212 -0.65 -16.24 13.56
C HIS A 212 -0.86 -14.77 13.11
N HIS A 213 -0.89 -13.86 14.07
CA HIS A 213 -0.93 -12.43 13.77
C HIS A 213 0.36 -12.02 13.03
N PRO A 214 0.29 -11.27 11.90
CA PRO A 214 1.46 -10.92 11.09
C PRO A 214 2.28 -9.78 11.71
N ASP A 215 2.69 -9.96 12.95
CA ASP A 215 3.53 -9.05 13.71
C ASP A 215 4.81 -9.76 14.17
N PRO A 216 5.95 -9.55 13.49
CA PRO A 216 7.21 -10.20 13.84
C PRO A 216 7.86 -9.62 15.12
N SER A 217 7.30 -8.59 15.71
CA SER A 217 7.78 -8.04 16.98
C SER A 217 7.30 -8.87 18.19
N VAL A 218 6.31 -9.76 18.00
CA VAL A 218 5.79 -10.68 18.99
C VAL A 218 6.55 -12.01 18.89
N PRO A 219 7.34 -12.41 19.90
CA PRO A 219 8.21 -13.61 19.81
C PRO A 219 7.46 -14.89 19.46
N GLU A 220 6.26 -15.07 19.98
CA GLU A 220 5.41 -16.24 19.80
C GLU A 220 5.05 -16.47 18.32
N ASN A 221 4.97 -15.38 17.54
CA ASN A 221 4.70 -15.45 16.09
C ASN A 221 5.91 -15.97 15.28
N LEU A 222 7.07 -16.14 15.92
CA LEU A 222 8.30 -16.65 15.28
C LEU A 222 8.57 -18.13 15.59
N ASP A 223 7.78 -18.79 16.41
CA ASP A 223 8.04 -20.15 16.90
C ASP A 223 8.13 -21.17 15.77
N ASP A 224 7.25 -21.11 14.79
CA ASP A 224 7.26 -22.01 13.62
C ASP A 224 8.48 -21.75 12.74
N LEU A 225 8.86 -20.48 12.53
CA LEU A 225 10.06 -20.11 11.79
C LEU A 225 11.34 -20.62 12.51
N ILE A 226 11.43 -20.45 13.82
CA ILE A 226 12.54 -20.95 14.63
C ILE A 226 12.61 -22.48 14.56
N THR A 227 11.46 -23.15 14.58
CA THR A 227 11.40 -24.62 14.47
C THR A 227 11.87 -25.09 13.09
N ALA A 228 11.45 -24.41 12.02
CA ALA A 228 11.88 -24.73 10.65
C ALA A 228 13.40 -24.57 10.46
N LEU A 229 14.05 -23.67 11.18
CA LEU A 229 15.49 -23.43 11.10
C LEU A 229 16.34 -24.47 11.87
N LYS A 230 15.72 -25.26 12.77
CA LYS A 230 16.39 -26.30 13.53
C LYS A 230 16.44 -27.68 12.84
N ASN A 231 15.61 -27.83 11.81
CA ASN A 231 15.46 -29.06 11.01
C ASN A 231 16.11 -28.89 9.63
#